data_d8dc08f81ea9395675609308fba613e5
#
_entry.id   d8dc08f81ea9395675609308fba613e5
#
_cell.length_a   1.000
_cell.length_b   1.000
_cell.length_c   1.000
_cell.angle_alpha   90.00
_cell.angle_beta   90.00
_cell.angle_gamma   90.00
#
_symmetry.space_group_name_H-M   'P 1'
#
loop_
_entity.id
_entity.type
_entity.pdbx_description
1 polymer ?
#
loop_
_entity_poly.entity_id
_entity_poly.type
_entity_poly.pdbx_seq_one_letter_code
_entity_poly.pdbx_strand_id
1 'polypeptide(L)'
;MTPEILNKAVRHCRLIIGEETTTTDAKIDQAIAMVKNLLGADNIDAIRLKQELQTIYSTQVDTFRILVGRERRLPWLNEFKANNQSEWKFWKRYKEYLENKGFAPRIIENLDILTDKILDNMFNPKLSNIQLSKKGLVVGQVQSGKTANYIGLICKAADAGFNFIIVLAGIHNNLRSQ
;
A
#
# COMPACT_ATOMS: atom_id res chain seq x y z
N MET A 1 -0.24 -20.43 13.26
CA MET A 1 1.04 -19.74 13.00
C MET A 1 1.01 -18.37 13.67
N THR A 2 1.99 -18.04 14.50
CA THR A 2 2.10 -16.71 15.14
C THR A 2 2.57 -15.67 14.12
N PRO A 3 2.27 -14.36 14.34
CA PRO A 3 2.74 -13.29 13.45
C PRO A 3 4.26 -13.27 13.28
N GLU A 4 5.02 -13.60 14.30
CA GLU A 4 6.49 -13.67 14.25
C GLU A 4 6.98 -14.77 13.32
N ILE A 5 6.39 -15.97 13.42
CA ILE A 5 6.74 -17.10 12.55
C ILE A 5 6.38 -16.79 11.10
N LEU A 6 5.22 -16.15 10.87
CA LEU A 6 4.82 -15.72 9.53
C LEU A 6 5.83 -14.73 8.92
N ASN A 7 6.18 -13.68 9.66
CA ASN A 7 7.14 -12.69 9.19
C ASN A 7 8.53 -13.29 8.91
N LYS A 8 8.97 -14.23 9.76
CA LYS A 8 10.21 -14.97 9.55
C LYS A 8 10.15 -15.83 8.29
N ALA A 9 9.07 -16.57 8.10
CA ALA A 9 8.86 -17.40 6.92
C ALA A 9 8.79 -16.57 5.62
N VAL A 10 8.09 -15.43 5.63
CA VAL A 10 8.05 -14.49 4.50
C VAL A 10 9.44 -13.99 4.15
N ARG A 11 10.24 -13.59 5.15
CA ARG A 11 11.61 -13.12 4.93
C ARG A 11 12.49 -14.21 4.28
N HIS A 12 12.40 -15.45 4.74
CA HIS A 12 13.17 -16.56 4.15
C HIS A 12 12.72 -16.88 2.72
N CYS A 13 11.40 -16.91 2.46
CA CYS A 13 10.90 -17.10 1.09
C CYS A 13 11.42 -16.00 0.15
N ARG A 14 11.47 -14.76 0.59
CA ARG A 14 11.99 -13.63 -0.20
C ARG A 14 13.47 -13.78 -0.52
N LEU A 15 14.29 -14.24 0.42
CA LEU A 15 15.70 -14.53 0.16
C LEU A 15 15.87 -15.63 -0.91
N ILE A 16 14.98 -16.62 -0.93
CA ILE A 16 15.00 -17.70 -1.93
C ILE A 16 14.51 -17.20 -3.30
N ILE A 17 13.46 -16.40 -3.34
CA ILE A 17 12.88 -15.86 -4.59
C ILE A 17 13.79 -14.79 -5.19
N GLY A 18 14.52 -14.04 -4.37
CA GLY A 18 15.36 -12.94 -4.78
C GLY A 18 14.65 -11.60 -4.79
N GLU A 19 15.32 -10.56 -5.29
CA GLU A 19 14.82 -9.18 -5.35
C GLU A 19 13.88 -8.91 -6.53
N GLU A 20 13.35 -9.94 -7.17
CA GLU A 20 12.38 -9.79 -8.26
C GLU A 20 11.12 -9.09 -7.75
N THR A 21 10.63 -8.12 -8.51
CA THR A 21 9.38 -7.40 -8.20
C THR A 21 8.13 -8.20 -8.58
N THR A 22 8.29 -9.20 -9.45
CA THR A 22 7.23 -10.10 -9.90
C THR A 22 7.74 -11.53 -9.90
N THR A 23 6.92 -12.47 -9.47
CA THR A 23 7.29 -13.89 -9.47
C THR A 23 6.10 -14.76 -9.87
N THR A 24 6.37 -16.01 -10.27
CA THR A 24 5.33 -16.97 -10.63
C THR A 24 4.88 -17.76 -9.40
N ASP A 25 3.64 -18.24 -9.41
CA ASP A 25 3.10 -19.11 -8.35
C ASP A 25 3.98 -20.34 -8.12
N ALA A 26 4.56 -20.91 -9.17
CA ALA A 26 5.48 -22.04 -9.07
C ALA A 26 6.75 -21.71 -8.26
N LYS A 27 7.34 -20.54 -8.44
CA LYS A 27 8.49 -20.08 -7.63
C LYS A 27 8.09 -19.83 -6.18
N ILE A 28 6.90 -19.29 -5.95
CA ILE A 28 6.35 -19.10 -4.59
C ILE A 28 6.18 -20.46 -3.90
N ASP A 29 5.54 -21.42 -4.56
CA ASP A 29 5.33 -22.77 -4.01
C ASP A 29 6.64 -23.48 -3.70
N GLN A 30 7.63 -23.34 -4.58
CA GLN A 30 8.99 -23.89 -4.35
C GLN A 30 9.66 -23.26 -3.14
N ALA A 31 9.59 -21.93 -2.99
CA ALA A 31 10.17 -21.22 -1.85
C ALA A 31 9.48 -21.63 -0.54
N ILE A 32 8.15 -21.78 -0.55
CA ILE A 32 7.38 -22.25 0.62
C ILE A 32 7.83 -23.68 1.01
N ALA A 33 7.98 -24.59 0.04
CA ALA A 33 8.44 -25.95 0.32
C ALA A 33 9.82 -25.96 0.98
N MET A 34 10.77 -25.16 0.48
CA MET A 34 12.12 -25.03 1.07
C MET A 34 12.06 -24.47 2.49
N VAL A 35 11.25 -23.43 2.72
CA VAL A 35 11.13 -22.80 4.06
C VAL A 35 10.43 -23.73 5.05
N LYS A 36 9.47 -24.54 4.62
CA LYS A 36 8.85 -25.59 5.45
C LYS A 36 9.88 -26.61 5.94
N ASN A 37 10.77 -27.02 5.07
CA ASN A 37 11.86 -27.94 5.43
C ASN A 37 12.85 -27.30 6.41
N LEU A 38 13.08 -26.00 6.30
CA LEU A 38 14.05 -25.26 7.11
C LEU A 38 13.51 -24.92 8.51
N LEU A 39 12.24 -24.55 8.64
CA LEU A 39 11.63 -24.05 9.88
C LEU A 39 10.73 -25.09 10.57
N GLY A 40 10.54 -26.28 9.99
CA GLY A 40 9.66 -27.35 10.47
C GLY A 40 8.25 -27.23 9.89
N ALA A 41 7.79 -28.31 9.26
CA ALA A 41 6.54 -28.35 8.51
C ALA A 41 5.29 -28.01 9.34
N ASP A 42 5.27 -28.41 10.62
CA ASP A 42 4.11 -28.28 11.50
C ASP A 42 3.84 -26.84 11.97
N ASN A 43 4.82 -25.94 11.84
CA ASN A 43 4.71 -24.57 12.32
C ASN A 43 4.26 -23.58 11.24
N ILE A 44 4.17 -24.00 9.96
CA ILE A 44 3.93 -23.12 8.83
C ILE A 44 2.60 -23.42 8.14
N ASP A 45 1.69 -22.47 8.23
CA ASP A 45 0.47 -22.43 7.41
C ASP A 45 0.84 -21.99 5.98
N ALA A 46 0.93 -22.98 5.08
CA ALA A 46 1.33 -22.73 3.69
C ALA A 46 0.33 -21.87 2.93
N ILE A 47 -0.97 -22.00 3.24
CA ILE A 47 -2.01 -21.23 2.55
C ILE A 47 -1.87 -19.76 2.89
N ARG A 48 -1.76 -19.46 4.18
CA ARG A 48 -1.58 -18.09 4.67
C ARG A 48 -0.25 -17.48 4.19
N LEU A 49 0.83 -18.26 4.21
CA LEU A 49 2.13 -17.81 3.72
C LEU A 49 2.10 -17.51 2.21
N LYS A 50 1.41 -18.36 1.42
CA LYS A 50 1.24 -18.15 -0.01
C LYS A 50 0.44 -16.88 -0.30
N GLN A 51 -0.65 -16.64 0.43
CA GLN A 51 -1.44 -15.42 0.28
C GLN A 51 -0.63 -14.15 0.57
N GLU A 52 0.18 -14.16 1.63
CA GLU A 52 1.07 -13.02 1.95
C GLU A 52 2.11 -12.78 0.85
N LEU A 53 2.76 -13.85 0.35
CA LEU A 53 3.73 -13.74 -0.74
C LEU A 53 3.08 -13.29 -2.04
N GLN A 54 1.92 -13.83 -2.39
CA GLN A 54 1.16 -13.38 -3.56
C GLN A 54 0.80 -11.89 -3.43
N THR A 55 0.41 -11.43 -2.27
CA THR A 55 0.15 -10.00 -2.03
C THR A 55 1.40 -9.15 -2.27
N ILE A 56 2.55 -9.59 -1.78
CA ILE A 56 3.83 -8.87 -1.95
C ILE A 56 4.25 -8.82 -3.42
N TYR A 57 4.21 -9.95 -4.11
CA TYR A 57 4.72 -10.07 -5.49
C TYR A 57 3.71 -9.70 -6.58
N SER A 58 2.41 -9.70 -6.28
CA SER A 58 1.37 -9.26 -7.22
C SER A 58 1.07 -7.75 -7.13
N THR A 59 1.59 -7.07 -6.11
CA THR A 59 1.43 -5.63 -5.99
C THR A 59 2.30 -4.92 -7.02
N GLN A 60 1.75 -4.77 -8.22
CA GLN A 60 2.36 -3.96 -9.28
C GLN A 60 1.77 -2.55 -9.21
N VAL A 61 2.57 -1.59 -8.80
CA VAL A 61 2.24 -0.17 -8.98
C VAL A 61 2.93 0.29 -10.25
N ASP A 62 2.30 0.01 -11.39
CA ASP A 62 2.77 0.43 -12.70
C ASP A 62 2.50 1.92 -12.97
N THR A 63 2.96 2.39 -14.13
CA THR A 63 2.68 3.74 -14.61
C THR A 63 1.18 4.03 -14.59
N PHE A 64 0.79 5.04 -13.82
CA PHE A 64 -0.60 5.45 -13.71
C PHE A 64 -0.87 6.71 -14.54
N ARG A 65 -2.11 6.85 -15.03
CA ARG A 65 -2.58 8.06 -15.71
C ARG A 65 -3.56 8.79 -14.82
N ILE A 66 -3.41 10.11 -14.73
CA ILE A 66 -4.36 10.97 -14.06
C ILE A 66 -5.18 11.68 -15.13
N LEU A 67 -6.50 11.50 -15.08
CA LEU A 67 -7.45 12.25 -15.88
C LEU A 67 -7.96 13.39 -15.00
N VAL A 68 -7.64 14.61 -15.35
CA VAL A 68 -8.11 15.81 -14.64
C VAL A 68 -9.28 16.38 -15.44
N GLY A 69 -10.39 16.68 -14.76
CA GLY A 69 -11.55 17.37 -15.35
C GLY A 69 -11.20 18.79 -15.77
N ARG A 70 -12.15 19.49 -16.40
CA ARG A 70 -11.99 20.86 -16.90
C ARG A 70 -11.86 21.94 -15.79
N GLU A 71 -12.04 21.57 -14.54
CA GLU A 71 -11.93 22.50 -13.41
C GLU A 71 -10.50 22.95 -13.20
N ARG A 72 -10.32 24.24 -12.94
CA ARG A 72 -9.03 24.86 -12.69
C ARG A 72 -8.43 24.28 -11.39
N ARG A 73 -7.37 23.54 -11.52
CA ARG A 73 -6.66 22.90 -10.43
C ARG A 73 -5.59 23.83 -9.89
N LEU A 74 -5.57 24.05 -8.58
CA LEU A 74 -4.46 24.69 -7.90
C LEU A 74 -3.68 23.61 -7.14
N PRO A 75 -2.48 23.21 -7.64
CA PRO A 75 -1.59 22.33 -6.90
C PRO A 75 -1.24 22.97 -5.56
N TRP A 76 -1.30 22.19 -4.48
CA TRP A 76 -1.07 22.72 -3.14
C TRP A 76 -0.09 21.89 -2.29
N LEU A 77 0.02 20.59 -2.64
CA LEU A 77 0.72 19.63 -1.79
C LEU A 77 2.23 19.90 -1.70
N ASN A 78 2.88 20.32 -2.79
CA ASN A 78 4.31 20.58 -2.78
C ASN A 78 4.67 21.74 -1.85
N GLU A 79 3.93 22.83 -1.91
CA GLU A 79 4.11 23.98 -1.00
C GLU A 79 3.80 23.59 0.44
N PHE A 80 2.73 22.81 0.65
CA PHE A 80 2.37 22.29 1.95
C PHE A 80 3.48 21.41 2.54
N LYS A 81 4.07 20.50 1.75
CA LYS A 81 5.19 19.66 2.18
C LYS A 81 6.43 20.47 2.52
N ALA A 82 6.76 21.49 1.72
CA ALA A 82 7.90 22.37 1.98
C ALA A 82 7.78 23.10 3.31
N ASN A 83 6.58 23.56 3.66
CA ASN A 83 6.31 24.28 4.90
C ASN A 83 6.11 23.37 6.12
N ASN A 84 5.84 22.07 5.95
CA ASN A 84 5.52 21.12 7.02
C ASN A 84 6.39 19.86 6.96
N GLN A 85 7.69 19.99 6.73
CA GLN A 85 8.62 18.87 6.50
C GLN A 85 8.69 17.83 7.63
N SER A 86 8.29 18.16 8.86
CA SER A 86 8.48 17.30 10.03
C SER A 86 7.31 16.38 10.36
N GLU A 87 6.15 16.50 9.71
CA GLU A 87 4.90 15.97 10.30
C GLU A 87 4.22 14.82 9.54
N TRP A 88 4.89 14.20 8.58
CA TRP A 88 4.35 13.03 7.87
C TRP A 88 4.46 11.75 8.71
N LYS A 89 3.88 11.74 9.92
CA LYS A 89 4.06 10.68 10.92
C LYS A 89 3.34 9.39 10.54
N PHE A 90 2.09 9.51 10.06
CA PHE A 90 1.29 8.33 9.69
C PHE A 90 1.85 7.67 8.44
N TRP A 91 2.23 8.50 7.43
CA TRP A 91 2.86 7.97 6.23
C TRP A 91 4.20 7.29 6.53
N LYS A 92 5.06 7.87 7.35
CA LYS A 92 6.35 7.27 7.74
C LYS A 92 6.15 5.91 8.40
N ARG A 93 5.22 5.80 9.36
CA ARG A 93 4.88 4.53 10.02
C ARG A 93 4.35 3.49 9.03
N TYR A 94 3.51 3.92 8.09
CA TYR A 94 2.97 3.01 7.08
C TYR A 94 4.05 2.54 6.11
N LYS A 95 4.96 3.43 5.72
CA LYS A 95 6.13 3.08 4.92
C LYS A 95 6.99 2.03 5.60
N GLU A 96 7.35 2.23 6.87
CA GLU A 96 8.10 1.26 7.69
C GLU A 96 7.36 -0.09 7.80
N TYR A 97 6.05 -0.06 7.95
CA TYR A 97 5.23 -1.27 7.94
C TYR A 97 5.33 -2.03 6.62
N LEU A 98 5.26 -1.34 5.48
CA LEU A 98 5.40 -1.95 4.16
C LEU A 98 6.81 -2.52 3.94
N GLU A 99 7.84 -1.81 4.37
CA GLU A 99 9.23 -2.28 4.34
C GLU A 99 9.40 -3.56 5.17
N ASN A 100 8.85 -3.58 6.39
CA ASN A 100 8.88 -4.75 7.28
C ASN A 100 8.06 -5.93 6.73
N LYS A 101 6.98 -5.66 6.01
CA LYS A 101 6.18 -6.65 5.27
C LYS A 101 6.90 -7.17 4.03
N GLY A 102 7.94 -6.47 3.60
CA GLY A 102 8.79 -6.89 2.53
C GLY A 102 8.40 -6.40 1.15
N PHE A 103 7.65 -5.32 1.06
CA PHE A 103 7.43 -4.66 -0.22
C PHE A 103 8.74 -4.16 -0.81
N ALA A 104 8.93 -4.32 -2.12
CA ALA A 104 10.12 -3.81 -2.78
C ALA A 104 10.18 -2.28 -2.68
N PRO A 105 11.37 -1.67 -2.47
CA PRO A 105 11.51 -0.22 -2.35
C PRO A 105 10.88 0.56 -3.48
N ARG A 106 10.99 0.06 -4.72
CA ARG A 106 10.38 0.67 -5.91
C ARG A 106 8.85 0.72 -5.83
N ILE A 107 8.22 -0.32 -5.27
CA ILE A 107 6.76 -0.36 -5.10
C ILE A 107 6.33 0.71 -4.09
N ILE A 108 7.07 0.85 -2.99
CA ILE A 108 6.80 1.85 -1.95
C ILE A 108 6.98 3.26 -2.51
N GLU A 109 8.01 3.49 -3.31
CA GLU A 109 8.25 4.78 -3.97
C GLU A 109 7.13 5.13 -4.96
N ASN A 110 6.72 4.18 -5.80
CA ASN A 110 5.60 4.38 -6.73
C ASN A 110 4.30 4.67 -5.99
N LEU A 111 4.06 3.97 -4.86
CA LEU A 111 2.92 4.21 -4.01
C LEU A 111 2.95 5.61 -3.38
N ASP A 112 4.13 6.07 -2.97
CA ASP A 112 4.34 7.42 -2.45
C ASP A 112 3.97 8.47 -3.49
N ILE A 113 4.52 8.35 -4.70
CA ILE A 113 4.24 9.26 -5.81
C ILE A 113 2.76 9.24 -6.20
N LEU A 114 2.14 8.06 -6.28
CA LEU A 114 0.74 7.92 -6.66
C LEU A 114 -0.20 8.55 -5.64
N THR A 115 0.01 8.26 -4.36
CA THR A 115 -0.82 8.80 -3.28
C THR A 115 -0.65 10.32 -3.13
N ASP A 116 0.55 10.86 -3.37
CA ASP A 116 0.78 12.30 -3.45
C ASP A 116 -0.04 12.94 -4.57
N LYS A 117 -0.01 12.36 -5.76
CA LYS A 117 -0.77 12.89 -6.90
C LYS A 117 -2.28 12.81 -6.67
N ILE A 118 -2.78 11.77 -6.00
CA ILE A 118 -4.20 11.68 -5.64
C ILE A 118 -4.53 12.77 -4.61
N LEU A 119 -3.75 12.91 -3.56
CA LEU A 119 -3.95 13.90 -2.50
C LEU A 119 -3.90 15.34 -3.04
N ASP A 120 -2.93 15.63 -3.91
CA ASP A 120 -2.81 16.94 -4.55
C ASP A 120 -4.01 17.28 -5.46
N ASN A 121 -4.74 16.27 -5.93
CA ASN A 121 -6.01 16.46 -6.66
C ASN A 121 -7.21 16.72 -5.73
N MET A 122 -7.07 16.49 -4.45
CA MET A 122 -8.07 16.85 -3.45
C MET A 122 -7.97 18.35 -3.13
N PHE A 123 -8.80 18.85 -2.24
CA PHE A 123 -8.68 20.22 -1.75
C PHE A 123 -7.68 20.32 -0.60
N ASN A 124 -7.06 21.50 -0.43
CA ASN A 124 -6.23 21.76 0.72
C ASN A 124 -7.11 21.91 1.99
N PRO A 125 -6.97 21.04 3.00
CA PRO A 125 -7.82 21.06 4.19
C PRO A 125 -7.61 22.28 5.09
N LYS A 126 -6.53 23.02 4.89
CA LYS A 126 -6.25 24.26 5.64
C LYS A 126 -6.92 25.50 5.06
N LEU A 127 -7.52 25.40 3.88
CA LEU A 127 -8.29 26.52 3.31
C LEU A 127 -9.63 26.64 4.04
N SER A 128 -9.81 27.71 4.80
CA SER A 128 -11.05 28.05 5.47
C SER A 128 -12.05 28.70 4.48
N ASN A 129 -13.35 28.49 4.73
CA ASN A 129 -14.47 29.17 4.06
C ASN A 129 -14.79 28.79 2.60
N ILE A 130 -14.33 27.64 2.11
CA ILE A 130 -14.69 27.18 0.77
C ILE A 130 -15.48 25.87 0.90
N GLN A 131 -16.75 25.87 0.47
CA GLN A 131 -17.48 24.63 0.27
C GLN A 131 -16.94 23.95 -0.99
N LEU A 132 -16.09 22.94 -0.79
CA LEU A 132 -15.51 22.16 -1.87
C LEU A 132 -16.09 20.75 -1.86
N SER A 133 -16.71 20.37 -2.98
CA SER A 133 -17.10 18.99 -3.25
C SER A 133 -16.25 18.47 -4.40
N LYS A 134 -15.32 17.56 -4.13
CA LYS A 134 -14.54 16.91 -5.17
C LYS A 134 -14.81 15.40 -5.17
N LYS A 135 -15.02 14.86 -6.34
CA LYS A 135 -15.17 13.42 -6.56
C LYS A 135 -13.96 12.92 -7.34
N GLY A 136 -13.41 11.80 -6.92
CA GLY A 136 -12.32 11.11 -7.60
C GLY A 136 -12.61 9.63 -7.74
N LEU A 137 -12.04 9.00 -8.75
CA LEU A 137 -12.12 7.56 -8.98
C LEU A 137 -10.71 7.03 -9.19
N VAL A 138 -10.34 6.02 -8.40
CA VAL A 138 -9.11 5.26 -8.60
C VAL A 138 -9.46 3.90 -9.17
N VAL A 139 -8.99 3.63 -10.38
CA VAL A 139 -9.21 2.36 -11.07
C VAL A 139 -7.92 1.56 -11.03
N GLY A 140 -8.01 0.31 -10.59
CA GLY A 140 -6.89 -0.63 -10.60
C GLY A 140 -7.40 -2.05 -10.85
N GLN A 141 -6.58 -2.87 -11.48
CA GLN A 141 -6.85 -4.29 -11.69
C GLN A 141 -6.91 -5.05 -10.35
N VAL A 142 -7.46 -6.25 -10.36
CA VAL A 142 -7.44 -7.14 -9.19
C VAL A 142 -5.98 -7.36 -8.80
N GLN A 143 -5.68 -7.31 -7.51
CA GLN A 143 -4.31 -7.42 -6.95
C GLN A 143 -3.32 -6.29 -7.33
N SER A 144 -3.81 -5.16 -7.81
CA SER A 144 -2.97 -4.00 -8.16
C SER A 144 -2.55 -3.12 -6.96
N GLY A 145 -2.55 -3.66 -5.74
CA GLY A 145 -2.19 -2.89 -4.54
C GLY A 145 -3.20 -1.83 -4.12
N LYS A 146 -4.49 -1.98 -4.50
CA LYS A 146 -5.56 -1.02 -4.13
C LYS A 146 -5.63 -0.79 -2.62
N THR A 147 -5.48 -1.85 -1.83
CA THR A 147 -5.48 -1.77 -0.36
C THR A 147 -4.33 -0.91 0.14
N ALA A 148 -3.11 -1.15 -0.35
CA ALA A 148 -1.95 -0.32 0.01
C ALA A 148 -2.14 1.14 -0.42
N ASN A 149 -2.77 1.37 -1.57
CA ASN A 149 -3.04 2.71 -2.08
C ASN A 149 -4.01 3.49 -1.18
N TYR A 150 -5.20 2.94 -0.87
CA TYR A 150 -6.15 3.69 -0.05
C TYR A 150 -5.65 3.88 1.40
N ILE A 151 -4.93 2.91 1.98
CA ILE A 151 -4.32 3.08 3.31
C ILE A 151 -3.26 4.18 3.28
N GLY A 152 -2.37 4.17 2.28
CA GLY A 152 -1.37 5.22 2.10
C GLY A 152 -1.99 6.60 1.91
N LEU A 153 -3.08 6.68 1.13
CA LEU A 153 -3.82 7.93 0.95
C LEU A 153 -4.46 8.42 2.25
N ILE A 154 -5.06 7.53 3.05
CA ILE A 154 -5.62 7.85 4.37
C ILE A 154 -4.54 8.40 5.29
N CYS A 155 -3.38 7.72 5.37
CA CYS A 155 -2.26 8.18 6.19
C CYS A 155 -1.81 9.58 5.79
N LYS A 156 -1.63 9.82 4.49
CA LYS A 156 -1.22 11.13 3.99
C LYS A 156 -2.29 12.20 4.15
N ALA A 157 -3.56 11.86 3.99
CA ALA A 157 -4.66 12.78 4.23
C ALA A 157 -4.70 13.21 5.70
N ALA A 158 -4.53 12.28 6.64
CA ALA A 158 -4.44 12.59 8.08
C ALA A 158 -3.24 13.50 8.39
N ASP A 159 -2.06 13.20 7.81
CA ASP A 159 -0.87 14.05 7.95
C ASP A 159 -1.05 15.45 7.35
N ALA A 160 -1.83 15.57 6.28
CA ALA A 160 -2.17 16.85 5.66
C ALA A 160 -3.20 17.67 6.46
N GLY A 161 -3.87 17.05 7.45
CA GLY A 161 -4.82 17.75 8.32
C GLY A 161 -6.30 17.48 8.00
N PHE A 162 -6.61 16.42 7.27
CA PHE A 162 -7.99 15.94 7.16
C PHE A 162 -8.40 15.31 8.51
N ASN A 163 -9.32 15.96 9.21
CA ASN A 163 -9.74 15.55 10.57
C ASN A 163 -10.79 14.45 10.58
N PHE A 164 -11.46 14.21 9.46
CA PHE A 164 -12.53 13.24 9.35
C PHE A 164 -12.44 12.46 8.05
N ILE A 165 -12.29 11.14 8.15
CA ILE A 165 -12.14 10.23 7.03
C ILE A 165 -13.10 9.06 7.24
N ILE A 166 -14.00 8.82 6.29
CA ILE A 166 -14.93 7.69 6.32
C ILE A 166 -14.54 6.70 5.24
N VAL A 167 -14.35 5.45 5.62
CA VAL A 167 -14.08 4.34 4.70
C VAL A 167 -15.31 3.45 4.63
N LEU A 168 -15.95 3.40 3.46
CA LEU A 168 -17.06 2.49 3.20
C LEU A 168 -16.49 1.21 2.56
N ALA A 169 -16.29 0.19 3.38
CA ALA A 169 -15.80 -1.10 2.91
C ALA A 169 -16.92 -1.96 2.30
N GLY A 170 -16.54 -2.96 1.50
CA GLY A 170 -17.47 -3.88 0.87
C GLY A 170 -18.32 -4.70 1.85
N ILE A 171 -19.47 -5.17 1.39
CA ILE A 171 -20.48 -5.87 2.19
C ILE A 171 -20.05 -7.30 2.56
N HIS A 172 -19.24 -7.96 1.71
CA HIS A 172 -18.81 -9.34 1.95
C HIS A 172 -17.72 -9.44 3.03
N ASN A 173 -17.88 -10.39 3.93
CA ASN A 173 -16.94 -10.64 5.04
C ASN A 173 -15.49 -10.85 4.56
N ASN A 174 -15.31 -11.48 3.39
CA ASN A 174 -14.00 -11.67 2.78
C ASN A 174 -13.29 -10.38 2.34
N LEU A 175 -14.02 -9.27 2.19
CA LEU A 175 -13.47 -7.94 1.88
C LEU A 175 -13.19 -7.09 3.14
N ARG A 176 -13.69 -7.53 4.30
CA ARG A 176 -13.47 -6.84 5.58
C ARG A 176 -12.26 -7.37 6.34
N SER A 177 -11.85 -8.59 6.04
CA SER A 177 -10.79 -9.33 6.75
C SER A 177 -9.41 -9.26 6.05
N GLN A 178 -9.31 -8.45 4.99
CA GLN A 178 -8.03 -8.16 4.33
C GLN A 178 -7.39 -6.88 5.00
#